data_58548bd12f1848059281f396250c7d38
#
_entry.id   58548bd12f1848059281f396250c7d38
#
_cell.length_a   1.000
_cell.length_b   1.000
_cell.length_c   1.000
_cell.angle_alpha   90.00
_cell.angle_beta   90.00
_cell.angle_gamma   90.00
#
_symmetry.space_group_name_H-M   'P 1'
#
loop_
_entity.id
_entity.type
_entity.pdbx_description
1 polymer ?
#
loop_
_entity_poly.entity_id
_entity_poly.type
_entity_poly.pdbx_seq_one_letter_code
_entity_poly.pdbx_strand_id
1 'polypeptide(L)'
;MGDTEFKCRKCGKVVSFEQYISDRFCPYCGTFLSPRCQLKYWVFQFNPAIYRWFDRIEENKETEQWLTSQYAKDIHEGDKVAIWASGEKAGVYAIGEIITNPRKSLLATEQEKYWTNKEDIYKFREKYSVTIKYLKIIIDRPLLEYQCNKDPALADMAVLKQPQGTNFPLTKKHWNRILELIDKNK
;
A
#
# COMPACT_ATOMS: atom_id res chain seq x y z
N MET A 1 -21.59 -6.58 -8.91
CA MET A 1 -21.23 -5.16 -9.02
C MET A 1 -20.38 -4.84 -7.81
N GLY A 2 -19.16 -4.40 -8.05
CA GLY A 2 -18.13 -4.48 -6.99
C GLY A 2 -18.27 -3.42 -5.91
N ASP A 3 -17.81 -3.78 -4.76
CA ASP A 3 -17.62 -3.01 -3.53
C ASP A 3 -16.68 -1.80 -3.70
N THR A 4 -16.98 -0.91 -4.65
CA THR A 4 -16.19 0.29 -4.91
C THR A 4 -16.50 1.32 -3.83
N GLU A 5 -15.47 1.85 -3.21
CA GLU A 5 -15.58 2.92 -2.23
C GLU A 5 -14.87 4.18 -2.71
N PHE A 6 -15.32 5.33 -2.24
CA PHE A 6 -14.74 6.63 -2.53
C PHE A 6 -14.35 7.30 -1.23
N LYS A 7 -13.14 7.85 -1.15
CA LYS A 7 -12.73 8.66 -0.01
C LYS A 7 -12.88 10.14 -0.36
N CYS A 8 -13.73 10.83 0.38
CA CYS A 8 -13.89 12.27 0.19
C CYS A 8 -12.60 13.03 0.56
N ARG A 9 -12.03 13.76 -0.38
CA ARG A 9 -10.78 14.51 -0.18
C ARG A 9 -10.93 15.70 0.79
N LYS A 10 -12.14 16.20 1.00
CA LYS A 10 -12.37 17.33 1.91
C LYS A 10 -12.53 16.89 3.36
N CYS A 11 -13.35 15.87 3.63
CA CYS A 11 -13.64 15.44 5.00
C CYS A 11 -13.03 14.08 5.38
N GLY A 12 -12.36 13.39 4.44
CA GLY A 12 -11.71 12.11 4.66
C GLY A 12 -12.65 10.91 4.83
N LYS A 13 -13.96 11.11 4.86
CA LYS A 13 -14.92 10.01 5.06
C LYS A 13 -15.06 9.15 3.81
N VAL A 14 -15.28 7.86 4.02
CA VAL A 14 -15.54 6.88 2.96
C VAL A 14 -17.02 6.90 2.59
N VAL A 15 -17.30 6.85 1.30
CA VAL A 15 -18.62 6.88 0.69
C VAL A 15 -18.79 5.63 -0.16
N SER A 16 -19.93 4.94 -0.06
CA SER A 16 -20.20 3.74 -0.87
C SER A 16 -20.44 4.09 -2.34
N PHE A 17 -20.30 3.08 -3.20
CA PHE A 17 -20.60 3.24 -4.63
C PHE A 17 -22.03 3.65 -4.89
N GLU A 18 -22.99 3.11 -4.15
CA GLU A 18 -24.40 3.45 -4.25
C GLU A 18 -24.66 4.94 -3.97
N GLN A 19 -24.08 5.46 -2.91
CA GLN A 19 -24.15 6.88 -2.58
C GLN A 19 -23.47 7.76 -3.64
N TYR A 20 -22.32 7.30 -4.19
CA TYR A 20 -21.62 8.00 -5.26
C TYR A 20 -22.44 8.09 -6.56
N ILE A 21 -23.08 6.98 -7.00
CA ILE A 21 -23.89 7.01 -8.24
C ILE A 21 -25.15 7.86 -8.07
N SER A 22 -25.74 7.82 -6.89
CA SER A 22 -26.98 8.56 -6.60
C SER A 22 -26.80 10.07 -6.75
N ASP A 23 -25.73 10.63 -6.20
CA ASP A 23 -25.65 12.08 -6.02
C ASP A 23 -24.31 12.70 -6.45
N ARG A 24 -23.26 11.89 -6.58
CA ARG A 24 -21.87 12.34 -6.83
C ARG A 24 -21.33 13.38 -5.86
N PHE A 25 -22.00 13.60 -4.74
CA PHE A 25 -21.56 14.49 -3.68
C PHE A 25 -21.36 13.70 -2.39
N CYS A 26 -20.40 14.15 -1.60
CA CYS A 26 -20.14 13.55 -0.30
C CYS A 26 -21.33 13.85 0.65
N PRO A 27 -22.01 12.84 1.19
CA PRO A 27 -23.18 13.04 2.06
C PRO A 27 -22.82 13.74 3.39
N TYR A 28 -21.52 13.78 3.74
CA TYR A 28 -21.05 14.34 5.00
C TYR A 28 -20.65 15.82 4.90
N CYS A 29 -20.24 16.29 3.72
CA CYS A 29 -19.71 17.66 3.57
C CYS A 29 -20.10 18.35 2.25
N GLY A 30 -20.93 17.72 1.42
CA GLY A 30 -21.42 18.28 0.16
C GLY A 30 -20.37 18.45 -0.95
N THR A 31 -19.15 17.96 -0.76
CA THR A 31 -18.10 18.09 -1.78
C THR A 31 -18.32 17.14 -2.93
N PHE A 32 -18.15 17.59 -4.16
CA PHE A 32 -18.23 16.74 -5.37
C PHE A 32 -17.18 15.63 -5.32
N LEU A 33 -17.61 14.40 -5.54
CA LEU A 33 -16.79 13.20 -5.60
C LEU A 33 -16.46 12.88 -7.05
N SER A 34 -15.25 13.18 -7.48
CA SER A 34 -14.77 12.77 -8.80
C SER A 34 -14.43 11.26 -8.84
N PRO A 35 -14.37 10.64 -10.05
CA PRO A 35 -13.86 9.26 -10.17
C PRO A 35 -12.48 9.03 -9.55
N ARG A 36 -11.66 10.08 -9.44
CA ARG A 36 -10.34 10.05 -8.76
C ARG A 36 -10.41 9.88 -7.24
N CYS A 37 -11.62 9.95 -6.66
CA CYS A 37 -11.85 9.68 -5.24
C CYS A 37 -12.09 8.19 -4.95
N GLN A 38 -12.13 7.33 -5.98
CA GLN A 38 -12.23 5.87 -5.82
C GLN A 38 -11.06 5.37 -4.98
N LEU A 39 -11.38 4.67 -3.90
CA LEU A 39 -10.39 4.05 -3.04
C LEU A 39 -9.85 2.80 -3.71
N LYS A 40 -8.53 2.72 -3.84
CA LYS A 40 -7.82 1.56 -4.36
C LYS A 40 -6.98 0.92 -3.26
N TYR A 41 -6.58 -0.32 -3.53
CA TYR A 41 -5.82 -1.15 -2.60
C TYR A 41 -4.60 -1.69 -3.32
N TRP A 42 -3.45 -1.72 -2.64
CA TRP A 42 -2.17 -2.04 -3.23
C TRP A 42 -1.35 -2.98 -2.34
N VAL A 43 -0.47 -3.76 -2.95
CA VAL A 43 0.72 -4.30 -2.31
C VAL A 43 1.91 -3.47 -2.76
N PHE A 44 2.73 -3.02 -1.82
CA PHE A 44 4.05 -2.46 -2.09
C PHE A 44 5.11 -3.42 -1.59
N GLN A 45 5.95 -3.88 -2.52
CA GLN A 45 6.96 -4.90 -2.26
C GLN A 45 8.34 -4.29 -2.11
N PHE A 46 9.10 -4.79 -1.15
CA PHE A 46 10.53 -4.55 -1.01
C PHE A 46 11.31 -5.87 -0.93
N ASN A 47 12.58 -5.80 -1.32
CA ASN A 47 13.53 -6.89 -1.11
C ASN A 47 14.42 -6.55 0.08
N PRO A 48 14.40 -7.34 1.18
CA PRO A 48 15.21 -7.09 2.37
C PRO A 48 16.72 -7.07 2.10
N ALA A 49 17.19 -7.74 1.04
CA ALA A 49 18.58 -7.70 0.62
C ALA A 49 19.00 -6.35 -0.03
N ILE A 50 18.03 -5.56 -0.49
CA ILE A 50 18.26 -4.26 -1.14
C ILE A 50 17.94 -3.11 -0.20
N TYR A 51 16.85 -3.23 0.55
CA TYR A 51 16.39 -2.21 1.48
C TYR A 51 16.08 -2.81 2.85
N ARG A 52 16.83 -2.41 3.86
CA ARG A 52 16.76 -2.90 5.24
C ARG A 52 15.57 -2.29 5.98
N TRP A 53 14.37 -2.61 5.49
CA TRP A 53 13.12 -2.07 6.02
C TRP A 53 12.89 -2.46 7.48
N PHE A 54 13.28 -3.66 7.89
CA PHE A 54 13.12 -4.11 9.27
C PHE A 54 13.91 -3.22 10.24
N ASP A 55 15.17 -2.92 9.93
CA ASP A 55 16.00 -2.00 10.73
C ASP A 55 15.40 -0.59 10.75
N ARG A 56 14.81 -0.18 9.61
CA ARG A 56 14.17 1.12 9.47
C ARG A 56 12.97 1.28 10.40
N ILE A 57 12.14 0.25 10.52
CA ILE A 57 10.92 0.27 11.35
C ILE A 57 11.24 0.22 12.84
N GLU A 58 12.34 -0.41 13.26
CA GLU A 58 12.80 -0.40 14.65
C GLU A 58 13.09 1.01 15.17
N GLU A 59 13.45 1.95 14.30
CA GLU A 59 13.61 3.36 14.67
C GLU A 59 12.27 4.10 14.86
N ASN A 60 11.16 3.39 14.89
CA ASN A 60 9.82 3.91 15.17
C ASN A 60 9.38 5.07 14.26
N LYS A 61 9.52 4.90 12.97
CA LYS A 61 9.08 5.89 11.98
C LYS A 61 7.63 5.62 11.54
N GLU A 62 6.78 6.61 11.67
CA GLU A 62 5.36 6.52 11.30
C GLU A 62 5.12 6.60 9.79
N THR A 63 6.02 7.25 9.08
CA THR A 63 5.86 7.49 7.64
C THR A 63 7.14 7.17 6.88
N GLU A 64 6.96 6.81 5.60
CA GLU A 64 8.08 6.46 4.74
C GLU A 64 7.77 6.72 3.27
N GLN A 65 8.80 7.03 2.49
CA GLN A 65 8.70 7.16 1.04
C GLN A 65 8.85 5.80 0.34
N TRP A 66 7.93 5.53 -0.57
CA TRP A 66 7.86 4.29 -1.33
C TRP A 66 7.77 4.56 -2.83
N LEU A 67 8.50 3.75 -3.61
CA LEU A 67 8.45 3.82 -5.06
C LEU A 67 7.07 3.48 -5.62
N THR A 68 6.66 4.26 -6.62
CA THR A 68 5.56 3.92 -7.50
C THR A 68 6.13 3.69 -8.90
N SER A 69 6.20 2.43 -9.35
CA SER A 69 6.78 2.13 -10.65
C SER A 69 5.75 2.26 -11.78
N GLN A 70 5.18 1.14 -12.20
CA GLN A 70 4.26 1.09 -13.35
C GLN A 70 2.87 1.69 -13.09
N TYR A 71 2.45 1.80 -11.83
CA TYR A 71 1.10 2.27 -11.45
C TYR A 71 1.06 3.70 -10.91
N ALA A 72 2.09 4.52 -11.16
CA ALA A 72 2.15 5.89 -10.64
C ALA A 72 0.94 6.76 -11.02
N LYS A 73 0.29 6.49 -12.17
CA LYS A 73 -0.91 7.21 -12.61
C LYS A 73 -2.20 6.74 -11.91
N ASP A 74 -2.18 5.54 -11.35
CA ASP A 74 -3.34 4.88 -10.74
C ASP A 74 -3.37 4.98 -9.23
N ILE A 75 -2.20 5.16 -8.63
CA ILE A 75 -2.01 5.30 -7.18
C ILE A 75 -2.35 6.73 -6.77
N HIS A 76 -3.14 6.89 -5.71
CA HIS A 76 -3.56 8.20 -5.23
C HIS A 76 -3.51 8.28 -3.70
N GLU A 77 -3.43 9.51 -3.22
CA GLU A 77 -3.61 9.81 -1.80
C GLU A 77 -4.94 9.26 -1.29
N GLY A 78 -4.90 8.59 -0.13
CA GLY A 78 -6.02 7.91 0.51
C GLY A 78 -6.09 6.43 0.22
N ASP A 79 -5.41 5.93 -0.82
CA ASP A 79 -5.36 4.50 -1.13
C ASP A 79 -4.76 3.70 0.04
N LYS A 80 -5.17 2.44 0.16
CA LYS A 80 -4.67 1.53 1.18
C LYS A 80 -3.56 0.66 0.64
N VAL A 81 -2.61 0.31 1.49
CA VAL A 81 -1.42 -0.44 1.07
C VAL A 81 -1.03 -1.50 2.10
N ALA A 82 -0.74 -2.70 1.61
CA ALA A 82 -0.07 -3.76 2.34
C ALA A 82 1.42 -3.77 1.97
N ILE A 83 2.30 -3.80 2.96
CA ILE A 83 3.76 -3.84 2.77
C ILE A 83 4.21 -5.29 2.76
N TRP A 84 4.80 -5.69 1.66
CA TRP A 84 5.21 -7.06 1.39
C TRP A 84 6.74 -7.17 1.33
N ALA A 85 7.31 -8.01 2.17
CA ALA A 85 8.70 -8.43 2.01
C ALA A 85 8.78 -9.59 1.00
N SER A 86 9.76 -9.55 0.10
CA SER A 86 10.09 -10.69 -0.77
C SER A 86 11.19 -11.56 -0.14
N GLY A 87 11.44 -12.75 -0.71
CA GLY A 87 12.48 -13.67 -0.27
C GLY A 87 11.96 -14.81 0.60
N GLU A 88 12.83 -15.42 1.40
CA GLU A 88 12.54 -16.65 2.16
C GLU A 88 11.33 -16.51 3.11
N LYS A 89 11.19 -15.36 3.75
CA LYS A 89 10.06 -15.04 4.64
C LYS A 89 9.09 -14.08 3.97
N ALA A 90 8.77 -14.30 2.68
CA ALA A 90 7.85 -13.46 1.96
C ALA A 90 6.48 -13.38 2.63
N GLY A 91 5.87 -12.18 2.61
CA GLY A 91 4.57 -11.95 3.24
C GLY A 91 4.28 -10.49 3.55
N VAL A 92 3.11 -10.24 4.13
CA VAL A 92 2.66 -8.92 4.59
C VAL A 92 3.22 -8.65 6.00
N TYR A 93 3.93 -7.54 6.16
CA TYR A 93 4.56 -7.11 7.41
C TYR A 93 3.99 -5.81 7.99
N ALA A 94 3.27 -5.04 7.17
CA ALA A 94 2.56 -3.86 7.64
C ALA A 94 1.38 -3.54 6.74
N ILE A 95 0.47 -2.73 7.25
CA ILE A 95 -0.58 -2.07 6.47
C ILE A 95 -0.48 -0.56 6.69
N GLY A 96 -0.87 0.19 5.68
CA GLY A 96 -0.77 1.65 5.70
C GLY A 96 -1.79 2.35 4.80
N GLU A 97 -1.66 3.65 4.78
CA GLU A 97 -2.40 4.55 3.90
C GLU A 97 -1.42 5.44 3.14
N ILE A 98 -1.67 5.65 1.86
CA ILE A 98 -0.92 6.59 1.04
C ILE A 98 -1.40 8.00 1.36
N ILE A 99 -0.49 8.86 1.83
CA ILE A 99 -0.80 10.21 2.29
C ILE A 99 -0.32 11.32 1.34
N THR A 100 0.28 10.96 0.22
CA THR A 100 0.64 11.92 -0.86
C THR A 100 0.36 11.32 -2.23
N ASN A 101 0.01 12.15 -3.20
CA ASN A 101 -0.01 11.70 -4.60
C ASN A 101 1.44 11.44 -5.10
N PRO A 102 1.61 10.56 -6.12
CA PRO A 102 2.92 10.32 -6.71
C PRO A 102 3.59 11.60 -7.21
N ARG A 103 4.82 11.80 -6.80
CA ARG A 103 5.67 12.91 -7.21
C ARG A 103 7.10 12.43 -7.45
N LYS A 104 7.88 13.20 -8.19
CA LYS A 104 9.30 12.87 -8.40
C LYS A 104 9.96 12.70 -7.01
N SER A 105 10.67 11.61 -6.85
CA SER A 105 11.18 11.22 -5.53
C SER A 105 12.15 12.28 -4.98
N LEU A 106 11.93 12.65 -3.72
CA LEU A 106 12.85 13.41 -2.91
C LEU A 106 13.21 12.50 -1.74
N LEU A 107 13.98 11.44 -2.02
CA LEU A 107 14.37 10.50 -0.98
C LEU A 107 14.99 11.25 0.20
N ALA A 108 14.40 11.12 1.36
CA ALA A 108 14.93 11.72 2.57
C ALA A 108 16.31 11.13 2.88
N THR A 109 17.28 11.98 3.18
CA THR A 109 18.66 11.56 3.49
C THR A 109 18.71 10.49 4.60
N GLU A 110 17.76 10.55 5.52
CA GLU A 110 17.61 9.59 6.60
C GLU A 110 17.26 8.17 6.14
N GLN A 111 16.59 8.02 4.99
CA GLN A 111 16.26 6.70 4.42
C GLN A 111 17.44 6.06 3.69
N GLU A 112 18.39 6.87 3.22
CA GLU A 112 19.54 6.38 2.42
C GLU A 112 20.39 5.36 3.16
N LYS A 113 20.56 5.51 4.47
CA LYS A 113 21.36 4.59 5.28
C LYS A 113 20.84 3.15 5.35
N TYR A 114 19.58 2.92 4.96
CA TYR A 114 18.96 1.58 4.93
C TYR A 114 19.08 0.89 3.58
N TRP A 115 19.52 1.60 2.55
CA TRP A 115 19.82 1.00 1.26
C TRP A 115 21.19 0.33 1.26
N THR A 116 21.26 -0.89 0.75
CA THR A 116 22.52 -1.66 0.71
C THR A 116 23.45 -1.21 -0.42
N ASN A 117 22.90 -0.56 -1.45
CA ASN A 117 23.65 -0.13 -2.63
C ASN A 117 23.28 1.32 -3.02
N LYS A 118 24.32 2.15 -3.29
CA LYS A 118 24.16 3.53 -3.74
C LYS A 118 23.47 3.64 -5.11
N GLU A 119 23.68 2.68 -6.00
CA GLU A 119 23.04 2.68 -7.32
C GLU A 119 21.52 2.59 -7.21
N ASP A 120 21.01 1.84 -6.24
CA ASP A 120 19.56 1.71 -6.02
C ASP A 120 18.96 3.01 -5.45
N ILE A 121 19.73 3.78 -4.68
CA ILE A 121 19.35 5.14 -4.24
C ILE A 121 19.20 6.06 -5.46
N TYR A 122 20.15 6.05 -6.39
CA TYR A 122 20.06 6.86 -7.61
C TYR A 122 18.83 6.48 -8.43
N LYS A 123 18.60 5.19 -8.66
CA LYS A 123 17.40 4.69 -9.36
C LYS A 123 16.12 5.12 -8.66
N PHE A 124 16.11 5.16 -7.34
CA PHE A 124 14.97 5.63 -6.56
C PHE A 124 14.69 7.11 -6.83
N ARG A 125 15.71 7.96 -6.82
CA ARG A 125 15.58 9.41 -7.02
C ARG A 125 15.05 9.79 -8.41
N GLU A 126 15.26 8.94 -9.40
CA GLU A 126 14.79 9.13 -10.77
C GLU A 126 13.31 8.79 -10.99
N LYS A 127 12.70 8.08 -10.04
CA LYS A 127 11.34 7.56 -10.14
C LYS A 127 10.33 8.41 -9.36
N TYR A 128 9.06 8.09 -9.54
CA TYR A 128 7.99 8.64 -8.72
C TYR A 128 7.88 7.87 -7.40
N SER A 129 7.55 8.58 -6.33
CA SER A 129 7.31 8.02 -5.01
C SER A 129 6.08 8.63 -4.35
N VAL A 130 5.54 7.93 -3.38
CA VAL A 130 4.49 8.38 -2.46
C VAL A 130 4.99 8.29 -1.03
N THR A 131 4.36 9.00 -0.13
CA THR A 131 4.54 8.80 1.31
C THR A 131 3.43 7.90 1.83
N ILE A 132 3.80 6.86 2.55
CA ILE A 132 2.89 5.95 3.26
C ILE A 132 2.95 6.28 4.73
N LYS A 133 1.78 6.35 5.37
CA LYS A 133 1.62 6.33 6.82
C LYS A 133 1.26 4.92 7.25
N TYR A 134 2.07 4.32 8.13
CA TYR A 134 1.77 2.99 8.67
C TYR A 134 0.59 3.06 9.64
N LEU A 135 -0.36 2.15 9.47
CA LEU A 135 -1.53 2.00 10.35
C LEU A 135 -1.32 0.85 11.34
N LYS A 136 -0.63 -0.19 10.92
CA LYS A 136 -0.29 -1.35 11.75
C LYS A 136 0.96 -2.02 11.21
N ILE A 137 1.90 -2.32 12.10
CA ILE A 137 3.12 -3.08 11.82
C ILE A 137 3.00 -4.41 12.53
N ILE A 138 3.31 -5.53 11.85
CA ILE A 138 3.07 -6.90 12.30
C ILE A 138 4.30 -7.80 12.13
N ILE A 139 5.50 -7.27 12.45
CA ILE A 139 6.77 -7.97 12.25
C ILE A 139 6.82 -9.29 13.03
N ASP A 140 6.29 -9.32 14.25
CA ASP A 140 6.34 -10.51 15.11
C ASP A 140 5.41 -11.63 14.61
N ARG A 141 4.34 -11.28 13.93
CA ARG A 141 3.32 -12.22 13.40
C ARG A 141 2.87 -11.82 12.01
N PRO A 142 3.78 -11.87 11.00
CA PRO A 142 3.45 -11.50 9.64
C PRO A 142 2.45 -12.48 9.01
N LEU A 143 1.69 -11.99 8.04
CA LEU A 143 0.90 -12.85 7.17
C LEU A 143 1.79 -13.37 6.04
N LEU A 144 2.32 -14.57 6.22
CA LEU A 144 3.32 -15.14 5.30
C LEU A 144 2.71 -15.61 3.97
N GLU A 145 3.54 -15.62 2.93
CA GLU A 145 3.17 -16.04 1.57
C GLU A 145 2.48 -17.40 1.53
N TYR A 146 2.99 -18.40 2.27
CA TYR A 146 2.38 -19.73 2.27
C TYR A 146 0.95 -19.74 2.82
N GLN A 147 0.63 -18.83 3.75
CA GLN A 147 -0.73 -18.65 4.27
C GLN A 147 -1.62 -18.00 3.21
N CYS A 148 -1.10 -16.98 2.50
CA CYS A 148 -1.80 -16.35 1.39
C CYS A 148 -2.09 -17.34 0.26
N ASN A 149 -1.13 -18.20 -0.10
CA ASN A 149 -1.28 -19.23 -1.13
C ASN A 149 -2.34 -20.29 -0.77
N LYS A 150 -2.51 -20.60 0.52
CA LYS A 150 -3.52 -21.54 1.01
C LYS A 150 -4.91 -20.94 1.16
N ASP A 151 -5.01 -19.61 1.21
CA ASP A 151 -6.30 -18.92 1.38
C ASP A 151 -6.97 -18.69 0.02
N PRO A 152 -8.17 -19.27 -0.23
CA PRO A 152 -8.85 -19.16 -1.52
C PRO A 152 -9.22 -17.72 -1.91
N ALA A 153 -9.24 -16.80 -0.95
CA ALA A 153 -9.54 -15.41 -1.22
C ALA A 153 -8.29 -14.57 -1.56
N LEU A 154 -7.08 -15.10 -1.32
CA LEU A 154 -5.80 -14.41 -1.54
C LEU A 154 -4.92 -15.07 -2.60
N ALA A 155 -5.14 -16.34 -2.92
CA ALA A 155 -4.28 -17.13 -3.82
C ALA A 155 -4.15 -16.56 -5.25
N ASP A 156 -5.04 -15.66 -5.65
CA ASP A 156 -5.01 -14.99 -6.96
C ASP A 156 -4.36 -13.60 -6.93
N MET A 157 -3.80 -13.17 -5.79
CA MET A 157 -3.07 -11.90 -5.70
C MET A 157 -1.92 -11.84 -6.72
N ALA A 158 -1.76 -10.70 -7.39
CA ALA A 158 -0.74 -10.53 -8.44
C ALA A 158 0.69 -10.70 -7.90
N VAL A 159 0.98 -10.31 -6.67
CA VAL A 159 2.30 -10.47 -6.03
C VAL A 159 2.71 -11.94 -5.88
N LEU A 160 1.75 -12.87 -5.73
CA LEU A 160 2.00 -14.31 -5.65
C LEU A 160 2.30 -14.94 -7.01
N LYS A 161 1.72 -14.37 -8.09
CA LYS A 161 1.86 -14.92 -9.46
C LYS A 161 3.03 -14.33 -10.23
N GLN A 162 3.36 -13.08 -9.97
CA GLN A 162 4.40 -12.33 -10.67
C GLN A 162 5.21 -11.51 -9.66
N PRO A 163 6.09 -12.15 -8.88
CA PRO A 163 6.81 -11.49 -7.78
C PRO A 163 7.82 -10.43 -8.24
N GLN A 164 8.01 -10.25 -9.56
CA GLN A 164 8.91 -9.25 -10.12
C GLN A 164 8.19 -7.91 -10.31
N GLY A 165 8.14 -7.11 -9.27
CA GLY A 165 7.53 -5.79 -9.31
C GLY A 165 7.65 -5.10 -7.96
N THR A 166 7.28 -3.82 -7.91
CA THR A 166 7.28 -3.04 -6.66
C THR A 166 5.87 -2.72 -6.17
N ASN A 167 4.90 -2.64 -7.08
CA ASN A 167 3.53 -2.32 -6.73
C ASN A 167 2.57 -3.26 -7.46
N PHE A 168 1.58 -3.77 -6.76
CA PHE A 168 0.57 -4.68 -7.29
C PHE A 168 -0.82 -4.25 -6.84
N PRO A 169 -1.82 -4.25 -7.74
CA PRO A 169 -3.19 -3.94 -7.36
C PRO A 169 -3.79 -5.06 -6.51
N LEU A 170 -4.58 -4.68 -5.53
CA LEU A 170 -5.45 -5.56 -4.77
C LEU A 170 -6.91 -5.25 -5.05
N THR A 171 -7.76 -6.26 -4.99
CA THR A 171 -9.20 -6.06 -4.88
C THR A 171 -9.59 -5.69 -3.44
N LYS A 172 -10.77 -5.10 -3.25
CA LYS A 172 -11.32 -4.90 -1.91
C LYS A 172 -11.48 -6.22 -1.15
N LYS A 173 -11.81 -7.32 -1.85
CA LYS A 173 -11.89 -8.66 -1.28
C LYS A 173 -10.55 -9.10 -0.70
N HIS A 174 -9.45 -8.94 -1.45
CA HIS A 174 -8.10 -9.22 -0.96
C HIS A 174 -7.78 -8.40 0.29
N TRP A 175 -8.02 -7.10 0.23
CA TRP A 175 -7.75 -6.18 1.34
C TRP A 175 -8.49 -6.59 2.62
N ASN A 176 -9.79 -6.81 2.52
CA ASN A 176 -10.60 -7.23 3.68
C ASN A 176 -10.11 -8.55 4.26
N ARG A 177 -9.75 -9.51 3.39
CA ARG A 177 -9.24 -10.81 3.86
C ARG A 177 -7.88 -10.70 4.55
N ILE A 178 -6.99 -9.85 4.04
CA ILE A 178 -5.71 -9.53 4.70
C ILE A 178 -5.98 -9.00 6.12
N LEU A 179 -6.88 -8.02 6.27
CA LEU A 179 -7.23 -7.46 7.58
C LEU A 179 -7.78 -8.52 8.54
N GLU A 180 -8.70 -9.36 8.10
CA GLU A 180 -9.27 -10.46 8.91
C GLU A 180 -8.19 -11.41 9.42
N LEU A 181 -7.24 -11.79 8.56
CA LEU A 181 -6.15 -12.71 8.93
C LEU A 181 -5.16 -12.06 9.89
N ILE A 182 -4.81 -10.80 9.68
CA ILE A 182 -3.95 -10.02 10.57
C ILE A 182 -4.59 -9.87 11.97
N ASP A 183 -5.90 -9.72 12.04
CA ASP A 183 -6.60 -9.55 13.32
C ASP A 183 -6.80 -10.89 14.05
N LYS A 184 -6.91 -12.00 13.33
CA LYS A 184 -6.96 -13.35 13.92
C LYS A 184 -5.62 -13.82 14.48
N ASN A 185 -4.51 -13.26 13.98
CA ASN A 185 -3.17 -13.59 14.46
C ASN A 185 -2.75 -12.80 15.74
N LYS A 186 -3.72 -12.17 16.40
CA LYS A 186 -3.50 -11.49 17.71
C LYS A 186 -3.26 -12.47 18.86
#